data_a361af603f80619daf3aee3f31c0f36c
#
_entry.id   a361af603f80619daf3aee3f31c0f36c
#
_cell.length_a   1.000
_cell.length_b   1.000
_cell.length_c   1.000
_cell.angle_alpha   90.00
_cell.angle_beta   90.00
_cell.angle_gamma   90.00
#
_symmetry.space_group_name_H-M   'P 1'
#
loop_
_entity.id
_entity.type
_entity.pdbx_description
1 polymer ?
#
loop_
_entity_poly.entity_id
_entity_poly.type
_entity_poly.pdbx_seq_one_letter_code
_entity_poly.pdbx_strand_id
1 'polypeptide(L)'
;MSDQFKALVLNQEGEDFTREVKSIDKSFLKHGDVTIKVDYSDLNFKDGMILKNGGRLVKEFPHIPGIDFSGTVLESENSKFKTGDEIILTGFRVGEIFYGGYSQIAKVNGDFLVKKPKNITSKQAMILGTAGFTSLMAAL
;
A
#
# COMPACT_ATOMS: atom_id res chain seq x y z
N MET A 1 16.64 13.84 5.61
CA MET A 1 15.31 13.75 4.98
C MET A 1 14.26 14.05 6.05
N SER A 2 13.18 14.72 5.68
CA SER A 2 12.07 14.91 6.60
C SER A 2 11.50 13.51 6.95
N ASP A 3 11.34 13.22 8.25
CA ASP A 3 10.69 11.99 8.71
C ASP A 3 9.17 12.01 8.48
N GLN A 4 8.64 13.13 7.96
CA GLN A 4 7.23 13.32 7.66
C GLN A 4 6.92 13.08 6.18
N PHE A 5 5.75 12.47 5.93
CA PHE A 5 5.22 12.18 4.60
C PHE A 5 3.69 12.25 4.61
N LYS A 6 3.09 12.41 3.43
CA LYS A 6 1.64 12.46 3.28
C LYS A 6 1.06 11.05 3.12
N ALA A 7 -0.06 10.81 3.80
CA ALA A 7 -0.86 9.61 3.65
C ALA A 7 -2.36 9.94 3.75
N LEU A 8 -3.19 9.15 3.08
CA LEU A 8 -4.63 9.14 3.34
C LEU A 8 -4.87 8.32 4.61
N VAL A 9 -5.32 8.99 5.66
CA VAL A 9 -5.57 8.36 6.96
C VAL A 9 -7.07 8.25 7.18
N LEU A 10 -7.51 7.03 7.44
CA LEU A 10 -8.87 6.74 7.90
C LEU A 10 -8.89 6.72 9.41
N ASN A 11 -9.92 7.31 10.00
CA ASN A 11 -10.17 7.21 11.44
C ASN A 11 -11.64 6.97 11.71
N GLN A 12 -11.93 6.35 12.85
CA GLN A 12 -13.29 6.13 13.32
C GLN A 12 -13.36 6.36 14.83
N GLU A 13 -14.25 7.25 15.23
CA GLU A 13 -14.59 7.55 16.63
C GLU A 13 -16.10 7.41 16.81
N GLY A 14 -16.53 6.29 17.40
CA GLY A 14 -17.95 5.96 17.47
C GLY A 14 -18.55 5.73 16.08
N GLU A 15 -19.55 6.54 15.71
CA GLU A 15 -20.19 6.51 14.39
C GLU A 15 -19.50 7.41 13.36
N ASP A 16 -18.62 8.31 13.81
CA ASP A 16 -17.92 9.26 12.95
C ASP A 16 -16.75 8.60 12.23
N PHE A 17 -16.87 8.47 10.92
CA PHE A 17 -15.82 7.96 10.05
C PHE A 17 -15.22 9.09 9.21
N THR A 18 -13.91 9.30 9.37
CA THR A 18 -13.17 10.33 8.66
C THR A 18 -12.13 9.75 7.70
N ARG A 19 -11.82 10.51 6.64
CA ARG A 19 -10.77 10.21 5.67
C ARG A 19 -10.10 11.52 5.27
N GLU A 20 -8.84 11.63 5.60
CA GLU A 20 -8.07 12.85 5.43
C GLU A 20 -6.66 12.58 4.92
N VAL A 21 -6.18 13.40 3.99
CA VAL A 21 -4.76 13.43 3.65
C VAL A 21 -4.01 14.23 4.73
N LYS A 22 -3.18 13.53 5.50
CA LYS A 22 -2.40 14.11 6.60
C LYS A 22 -0.91 13.97 6.35
N SER A 23 -0.13 14.91 6.90
CA SER A 23 1.30 14.71 7.11
C SER A 23 1.48 13.90 8.40
N ILE A 24 2.15 12.77 8.30
CA ILE A 24 2.42 11.86 9.41
C ILE A 24 3.91 11.54 9.47
N ASP A 25 4.36 11.10 10.63
CA ASP A 25 5.74 10.70 10.87
C ASP A 25 5.96 9.22 10.53
N LYS A 26 7.18 8.83 10.16
CA LYS A 26 7.52 7.43 9.87
C LYS A 26 7.25 6.49 11.04
N SER A 27 7.29 6.97 12.28
CA SER A 27 6.94 6.18 13.47
C SER A 27 5.48 5.71 13.49
N PHE A 28 4.61 6.32 12.67
CA PHE A 28 3.25 5.86 12.46
C PHE A 28 3.19 4.46 11.82
N LEU A 29 4.20 4.09 11.03
CA LEU A 29 4.26 2.81 10.31
C LEU A 29 4.75 1.69 11.23
N LYS A 30 3.85 0.90 11.76
CA LYS A 30 4.10 -0.05 12.85
C LYS A 30 4.60 -1.44 12.42
N HIS A 31 4.36 -1.85 11.18
CA HIS A 31 4.53 -3.26 10.76
C HIS A 31 5.35 -3.38 9.50
N GLY A 32 6.19 -4.39 9.44
CA GLY A 32 6.98 -4.74 8.26
C GLY A 32 8.49 -4.58 8.48
N ASP A 33 9.25 -5.12 7.54
CA ASP A 33 10.71 -5.16 7.51
C ASP A 33 11.30 -4.48 6.26
N VAL A 34 10.43 -3.96 5.37
CA VAL A 34 10.82 -3.20 4.17
C VAL A 34 10.07 -1.88 4.11
N THR A 35 10.82 -0.78 4.04
CA THR A 35 10.30 0.58 3.86
C THR A 35 10.42 1.00 2.40
N ILE A 36 9.35 1.50 1.82
CA ILE A 36 9.20 1.74 0.38
C ILE A 36 8.74 3.17 0.16
N LYS A 37 9.38 3.87 -0.77
CA LYS A 37 8.82 5.06 -1.40
C LYS A 37 7.79 4.59 -2.42
N VAL A 38 6.53 4.90 -2.20
CA VAL A 38 5.44 4.57 -3.12
C VAL A 38 5.51 5.52 -4.32
N ASP A 39 5.62 4.95 -5.52
CA ASP A 39 5.63 5.72 -6.77
C ASP A 39 4.23 5.79 -7.38
N TYR A 40 3.49 4.68 -7.38
CA TYR A 40 2.12 4.58 -7.87
C TYR A 40 1.30 3.61 -7.03
N SER A 41 0.04 3.91 -6.88
CA SER A 41 -1.02 3.01 -6.41
C SER A 41 -2.13 2.95 -7.46
N ASP A 42 -3.10 2.08 -7.26
CA ASP A 42 -4.28 2.00 -8.10
C ASP A 42 -5.57 2.11 -7.26
N LEU A 43 -6.73 1.93 -7.88
CA LEU A 43 -8.02 1.95 -7.22
C LEU A 43 -8.81 0.70 -7.59
N ASN A 44 -9.08 -0.14 -6.60
CA ASN A 44 -9.87 -1.34 -6.72
C ASN A 44 -11.25 -1.17 -6.05
N PHE A 45 -12.21 -2.01 -6.39
CA PHE A 45 -13.51 -2.04 -5.74
C PHE A 45 -13.40 -2.13 -4.20
N LYS A 46 -12.46 -2.94 -3.72
CA LYS A 46 -12.17 -3.10 -2.29
C LYS A 46 -11.73 -1.79 -1.64
N ASP A 47 -10.89 -1.01 -2.30
CA ASP A 47 -10.48 0.31 -1.81
C ASP A 47 -11.69 1.24 -1.67
N GLY A 48 -12.62 1.20 -2.63
CA GLY A 48 -13.87 1.96 -2.57
C GLY A 48 -14.73 1.56 -1.37
N MET A 49 -14.82 0.27 -1.05
CA MET A 49 -15.54 -0.21 0.14
C MET A 49 -14.88 0.29 1.43
N ILE A 50 -13.55 0.22 1.51
CA ILE A 50 -12.78 0.67 2.67
C ILE A 50 -12.92 2.19 2.84
N LEU A 51 -12.83 2.95 1.76
CA LEU A 51 -12.97 4.40 1.77
C LEU A 51 -14.37 4.87 2.17
N LYS A 52 -15.40 4.05 1.96
CA LYS A 52 -16.76 4.40 2.33
C LYS A 52 -16.96 4.44 3.85
N ASN A 53 -16.57 3.36 4.55
CA ASN A 53 -16.76 3.19 5.98
C ASN A 53 -15.89 2.09 6.61
N GLY A 54 -14.66 1.91 6.13
CA GLY A 54 -13.79 0.78 6.53
C GLY A 54 -14.20 -0.57 5.96
N GLY A 55 -15.38 -0.68 5.33
CA GLY A 55 -15.87 -1.86 4.62
C GLY A 55 -16.01 -3.12 5.47
N ARG A 56 -16.01 -3.01 6.81
CA ARG A 56 -15.86 -4.12 7.78
C ARG A 56 -14.55 -4.92 7.62
N LEU A 57 -13.66 -4.44 6.77
CA LEU A 57 -12.36 -5.06 6.47
C LEU A 57 -11.27 -4.49 7.38
N VAL A 58 -11.31 -3.18 7.62
CA VAL A 58 -10.41 -2.50 8.56
C VAL A 58 -10.84 -2.84 9.98
N LYS A 59 -9.89 -3.31 10.78
CA LYS A 59 -10.14 -3.74 12.17
C LYS A 59 -9.62 -2.76 13.20
N GLU A 60 -8.65 -1.96 12.84
CA GLU A 60 -7.99 -1.01 13.73
C GLU A 60 -7.85 0.35 13.04
N PHE A 61 -8.11 1.41 13.82
CA PHE A 61 -7.93 2.79 13.39
C PHE A 61 -6.93 3.49 14.33
N PRO A 62 -6.19 4.50 13.86
CA PRO A 62 -6.17 5.01 12.49
C PRO A 62 -5.57 4.02 11.49
N HIS A 63 -5.99 4.10 10.21
CA HIS A 63 -5.58 3.16 9.16
C HIS A 63 -5.19 3.89 7.86
N ILE A 64 -4.27 3.29 7.09
CA ILE A 64 -3.90 3.75 5.75
C ILE A 64 -4.37 2.70 4.75
N PRO A 65 -5.32 3.04 3.84
CA PRO A 65 -5.81 2.12 2.82
C PRO A 65 -4.88 2.02 1.61
N GLY A 66 -5.32 1.33 0.55
CA GLY A 66 -4.61 1.10 -0.70
C GLY A 66 -4.04 -0.29 -0.78
N ILE A 67 -4.75 -1.20 -1.49
CA ILE A 67 -4.41 -2.62 -1.50
C ILE A 67 -3.25 -2.98 -2.44
N ASP A 68 -3.00 -2.13 -3.42
CA ASP A 68 -1.95 -2.31 -4.42
C ASP A 68 -1.04 -1.08 -4.49
N PHE A 69 0.25 -1.30 -4.63
CA PHE A 69 1.19 -0.23 -4.96
C PHE A 69 2.47 -0.76 -5.61
N SER A 70 3.17 0.12 -6.29
CA SER A 70 4.53 -0.08 -6.77
C SER A 70 5.43 1.03 -6.24
N GLY A 71 6.71 0.73 -6.07
CA GLY A 71 7.61 1.72 -5.50
C GLY A 71 9.06 1.24 -5.47
N THR A 72 9.87 2.04 -4.79
CA THR A 72 11.31 1.82 -4.64
C THR A 72 11.66 1.63 -3.18
N VAL A 73 12.42 0.58 -2.88
CA VAL A 73 12.89 0.27 -1.52
C VAL A 73 13.82 1.38 -1.02
N LEU A 74 13.49 1.96 0.12
CA LEU A 74 14.32 2.94 0.83
C LEU A 74 15.23 2.25 1.85
N GLU A 75 14.65 1.34 2.64
CA GLU A 75 15.32 0.61 3.71
C GLU A 75 14.78 -0.83 3.77
N SER A 76 15.63 -1.80 4.07
CA SER A 76 15.22 -3.19 4.18
C SER A 76 16.03 -3.94 5.24
N GLU A 77 15.31 -4.64 6.11
CA GLU A 77 15.85 -5.67 7.00
C GLU A 77 15.66 -7.08 6.41
N ASN A 78 14.97 -7.19 5.27
CA ASN A 78 14.70 -8.44 4.57
C ASN A 78 15.83 -8.77 3.59
N SER A 79 16.37 -9.96 3.66
CA SER A 79 17.52 -10.39 2.82
C SER A 79 17.23 -10.45 1.32
N LYS A 80 15.95 -10.52 0.92
CA LYS A 80 15.53 -10.60 -0.50
C LYS A 80 15.56 -9.24 -1.21
N PHE A 81 15.54 -8.14 -0.45
CA PHE A 81 15.41 -6.77 -0.96
C PHE A 81 16.50 -5.86 -0.40
N LYS A 82 16.94 -4.92 -1.23
CA LYS A 82 17.91 -3.88 -0.85
C LYS A 82 17.44 -2.51 -1.33
N THR A 83 17.98 -1.47 -0.74
CA THR A 83 17.75 -0.09 -1.16
C THR A 83 17.93 0.08 -2.67
N GLY A 84 16.96 0.72 -3.32
CA GLY A 84 16.92 0.93 -4.75
C GLY A 84 16.21 -0.18 -5.55
N ASP A 85 15.87 -1.32 -4.95
CA ASP A 85 15.06 -2.33 -5.65
C ASP A 85 13.67 -1.77 -5.94
N GLU A 86 13.20 -1.94 -7.18
CA GLU A 86 11.84 -1.62 -7.58
C GLU A 86 10.92 -2.81 -7.31
N ILE A 87 9.78 -2.55 -6.70
CA ILE A 87 8.84 -3.58 -6.22
C ILE A 87 7.40 -3.34 -6.66
N ILE A 88 6.63 -4.41 -6.60
CA ILE A 88 5.17 -4.42 -6.72
C ILE A 88 4.62 -5.15 -5.50
N LEU A 89 3.51 -4.65 -4.98
CA LEU A 89 2.69 -5.33 -3.99
C LEU A 89 1.24 -5.34 -4.47
N THR A 90 0.63 -6.53 -4.44
CA THR A 90 -0.81 -6.72 -4.63
C THR A 90 -1.33 -7.73 -3.62
N GLY A 91 -2.43 -7.44 -2.95
CA GLY A 91 -3.08 -8.38 -2.03
C GLY A 91 -2.48 -8.45 -0.63
N PHE A 92 -2.35 -9.65 -0.08
CA PHE A 92 -1.84 -9.95 1.27
C PHE A 92 -2.53 -9.18 2.41
N ARG A 93 -3.76 -8.72 2.19
CA ARG A 93 -4.54 -7.90 3.14
C ARG A 93 -3.88 -6.55 3.50
N VAL A 94 -2.96 -6.10 2.68
CA VAL A 94 -2.43 -4.74 2.74
C VAL A 94 -3.55 -3.77 2.36
N GLY A 95 -3.65 -2.64 3.04
CA GLY A 95 -4.79 -1.72 2.92
C GLY A 95 -6.05 -2.14 3.68
N GLU A 96 -6.10 -3.37 4.21
CA GLU A 96 -7.20 -3.91 5.03
C GLU A 96 -6.82 -4.06 6.50
N ILE A 97 -5.86 -4.93 6.79
CA ILE A 97 -5.31 -5.19 8.12
C ILE A 97 -3.97 -4.47 8.30
N PHE A 98 -3.13 -4.53 7.27
CA PHE A 98 -1.85 -3.83 7.24
C PHE A 98 -2.01 -2.49 6.53
N TYR A 99 -1.22 -1.51 6.89
CA TYR A 99 -1.23 -0.21 6.22
C TYR A 99 -0.87 -0.34 4.75
N GLY A 100 -1.59 0.38 3.90
CA GLY A 100 -1.55 0.26 2.46
C GLY A 100 -0.79 1.35 1.73
N GLY A 101 -1.00 1.39 0.41
CA GLY A 101 -0.25 2.19 -0.54
C GLY A 101 -0.80 3.60 -0.80
N TYR A 102 -1.89 4.04 -0.15
CA TYR A 102 -2.35 5.43 -0.28
C TYR A 102 -1.54 6.37 0.61
N SER A 103 -0.24 6.34 0.39
CA SER A 103 0.78 6.98 1.19
C SER A 103 2.03 7.22 0.35
N GLN A 104 2.81 8.25 0.66
CA GLN A 104 4.10 8.46 0.00
C GLN A 104 5.17 7.45 0.44
N ILE A 105 5.02 6.91 1.67
CA ILE A 105 5.91 5.88 2.23
C ILE A 105 5.04 4.76 2.80
N ALA A 106 5.37 3.52 2.46
CA ALA A 106 4.77 2.32 3.04
C ALA A 106 5.84 1.48 3.75
N LYS A 107 5.44 0.74 4.79
CA LYS A 107 6.28 -0.26 5.46
C LYS A 107 5.50 -1.57 5.53
N VAL A 108 6.05 -2.63 4.94
CA VAL A 108 5.37 -3.92 4.78
C VAL A 108 6.34 -5.08 4.99
N ASN A 109 5.76 -6.28 5.18
CA ASN A 109 6.54 -7.51 5.19
C ASN A 109 7.10 -7.77 3.79
N GLY A 110 8.40 -7.99 3.67
CA GLY A 110 9.08 -8.27 2.41
C GLY A 110 8.58 -9.54 1.70
N ASP A 111 8.00 -10.49 2.43
CA ASP A 111 7.40 -11.68 1.81
C ASP A 111 6.13 -11.37 0.97
N PHE A 112 5.56 -10.19 1.13
CA PHE A 112 4.43 -9.71 0.30
C PHE A 112 4.88 -9.06 -1.01
N LEU A 113 6.17 -8.80 -1.17
CA LEU A 113 6.73 -8.05 -2.27
C LEU A 113 7.22 -8.94 -3.41
N VAL A 114 7.06 -8.42 -4.62
CA VAL A 114 7.66 -8.99 -5.84
C VAL A 114 8.57 -7.94 -6.47
N LYS A 115 9.76 -8.35 -6.94
CA LYS A 115 10.61 -7.46 -7.73
C LYS A 115 9.91 -7.10 -9.03
N LYS A 116 9.83 -5.81 -9.32
CA LYS A 116 9.22 -5.31 -10.55
C LYS A 116 10.05 -5.79 -11.77
N PRO A 117 9.42 -6.39 -12.79
CA PRO A 117 10.11 -6.72 -14.04
C PRO A 117 10.70 -5.46 -14.69
N LYS A 118 11.89 -5.59 -15.29
CA LYS A 118 12.61 -4.45 -15.88
C LYS A 118 11.92 -3.86 -17.13
N ASN A 119 11.09 -4.65 -17.79
CA ASN A 119 10.40 -4.27 -19.04
C ASN A 119 9.07 -3.54 -18.82
N ILE A 120 8.66 -3.31 -17.57
CA ILE A 120 7.48 -2.50 -17.24
C ILE A 120 7.84 -1.36 -16.29
N THR A 121 7.14 -0.26 -16.42
CA THR A 121 7.25 0.87 -15.48
C THR A 121 6.39 0.63 -14.24
N SER A 122 6.68 1.32 -13.13
CA SER A 122 5.84 1.32 -11.92
C SER A 122 4.40 1.72 -12.24
N LYS A 123 4.21 2.70 -13.14
CA LYS A 123 2.88 3.10 -13.60
C LYS A 123 2.15 1.96 -14.34
N GLN A 124 2.81 1.27 -15.25
CA GLN A 124 2.22 0.14 -15.99
C GLN A 124 1.88 -1.02 -15.05
N ALA A 125 2.70 -1.27 -14.02
CA ALA A 125 2.42 -2.28 -13.00
C ALA A 125 1.09 -1.98 -12.29
N MET A 126 0.81 -0.71 -11.97
CA MET A 126 -0.42 -0.30 -11.29
C MET A 126 -1.63 -0.14 -12.24
N ILE A 127 -1.41 0.07 -13.54
CA ILE A 127 -2.49 -0.07 -14.54
C ILE A 127 -3.02 -1.50 -14.58
N LEU A 128 -2.15 -2.49 -14.41
CA LEU A 128 -2.55 -3.91 -14.30
C LEU A 128 -3.16 -4.19 -12.92
N GLY A 129 -2.39 -4.02 -11.85
CA GLY A 129 -2.80 -4.22 -10.47
C GLY A 129 -3.56 -5.53 -10.22
N THR A 130 -4.26 -5.59 -9.11
CA THR A 130 -5.14 -6.73 -8.77
C THR A 130 -6.26 -6.92 -9.79
N ALA A 131 -6.86 -5.85 -10.31
CA ALA A 131 -7.95 -5.94 -11.28
C ALA A 131 -7.50 -6.53 -12.61
N GLY A 132 -6.36 -6.09 -13.15
CA GLY A 132 -5.80 -6.63 -14.38
C GLY A 132 -5.36 -8.09 -14.23
N PHE A 133 -4.71 -8.44 -13.11
CA PHE A 133 -4.35 -9.81 -12.79
C PHE A 133 -5.58 -10.73 -12.74
N THR A 134 -6.63 -10.31 -12.03
CA THR A 134 -7.88 -11.06 -11.91
C THR A 134 -8.56 -11.25 -13.25
N SER A 135 -8.62 -10.20 -14.07
CA SER A 135 -9.20 -10.26 -15.40
C SER A 135 -8.44 -11.23 -16.32
N LEU A 136 -7.10 -11.19 -16.26
CA LEU A 136 -6.28 -12.10 -17.07
C LEU A 136 -6.46 -13.55 -16.64
N MET A 137 -6.52 -13.84 -15.34
CA MET A 137 -6.79 -15.18 -14.82
C MET A 137 -8.16 -15.71 -15.24
N ALA A 138 -9.15 -14.84 -15.37
CA ALA A 138 -10.49 -15.23 -15.81
C ALA A 138 -10.59 -15.48 -17.33
N ALA A 139 -9.61 -14.98 -18.12
CA ALA A 139 -9.57 -15.13 -19.57
C ALA A 139 -8.75 -16.34 -20.05
N LEU A 140 -7.98 -16.98 -19.16
CA LEU A 140 -7.16 -18.18 -19.42
C LEU A 140 -7.93 -19.46 -19.08
#